data_c840ed34721aac23ceb8a9fc56560531
#
_entry.id   c840ed34721aac23ceb8a9fc56560531
#
_cell.length_a   1.000
_cell.length_b   1.000
_cell.length_c   1.000
_cell.angle_alpha   90.00
_cell.angle_beta   90.00
_cell.angle_gamma   90.00
#
_symmetry.space_group_name_H-M   'P 1'
#
loop_
_entity.id
_entity.type
_entity.pdbx_description
1 polymer ?
#
loop_
_entity_poly.entity_id
_entity_poly.type
_entity_poly.pdbx_seq_one_letter_code
_entity_poly.pdbx_strand_id
1 'polypeptide(L)'
;MQIIRKYFPQLSEAQLEQFSQLPALYREWNEKINVISRKDIDNIEVHHILHSLAIARLINFKSGSRILDLGTGGGFPGIPLAIFFPKVQFHLIDARGKKIKVIEAVVKALGLKNVKAEHIRVEDLIPRKTKNKEALQYDFVVTRAVARLKQLVSWSMRLIHTRDQHALPNGLITLKGGNLKSEISELGKGVYTEITPIAQLLPESYFEEKSLVYVQR
;
A
#
# COMPACT_ATOMS: atom_id res chain seq x y z
N MET A 1 2.52 6.44 -18.65
CA MET A 1 1.20 6.95 -18.19
C MET A 1 0.00 6.44 -18.98
N GLN A 2 0.14 6.03 -20.24
CA GLN A 2 -0.97 5.45 -21.02
C GLN A 2 -1.58 4.21 -20.34
N ILE A 3 -0.76 3.36 -19.73
CA ILE A 3 -1.22 2.17 -19.04
C ILE A 3 -2.10 2.49 -17.81
N ILE A 4 -1.78 3.55 -17.06
CA ILE A 4 -2.61 3.96 -15.92
C ILE A 4 -3.97 4.47 -16.41
N ARG A 5 -3.99 5.31 -17.46
CA ARG A 5 -5.24 5.83 -18.05
C ARG A 5 -6.09 4.69 -18.65
N LYS A 6 -5.48 3.65 -19.23
CA LYS A 6 -6.15 2.45 -19.76
C LYS A 6 -7.01 1.76 -18.69
N TYR A 7 -6.47 1.57 -17.49
CA TYR A 7 -7.14 0.84 -16.40
C TYR A 7 -7.97 1.72 -15.48
N PHE A 8 -7.69 3.03 -15.45
CA PHE A 8 -8.33 3.99 -14.56
C PHE A 8 -8.73 5.27 -15.32
N PRO A 9 -9.69 5.16 -16.28
CA PRO A 9 -10.10 6.30 -17.13
C PRO A 9 -10.81 7.41 -16.33
N GLN A 10 -11.28 7.14 -15.12
CA GLN A 10 -11.94 8.09 -14.23
C GLN A 10 -10.99 9.07 -13.51
N LEU A 11 -9.67 8.92 -13.65
CA LEU A 11 -8.70 9.82 -13.03
C LEU A 11 -8.81 11.23 -13.61
N SER A 12 -8.78 12.23 -12.73
CA SER A 12 -8.70 13.63 -13.12
C SER A 12 -7.35 13.96 -13.76
N GLU A 13 -7.29 15.03 -14.56
CA GLU A 13 -6.03 15.49 -15.16
C GLU A 13 -4.97 15.83 -14.08
N ALA A 14 -5.40 16.36 -12.92
CA ALA A 14 -4.49 16.63 -11.80
C ALA A 14 -3.87 15.35 -11.24
N GLN A 15 -4.64 14.27 -11.11
CA GLN A 15 -4.11 12.97 -10.67
C GLN A 15 -3.18 12.36 -11.73
N LEU A 16 -3.54 12.46 -13.00
CA LEU A 16 -2.69 11.98 -14.10
C LEU A 16 -1.37 12.74 -14.14
N GLU A 17 -1.39 14.05 -13.92
CA GLU A 17 -0.18 14.86 -13.79
C GLU A 17 0.69 14.41 -12.62
N GLN A 18 0.10 14.19 -11.42
CA GLN A 18 0.84 13.65 -10.27
C GLN A 18 1.46 12.28 -10.57
N PHE A 19 0.72 11.37 -11.23
CA PHE A 19 1.28 10.09 -11.64
C PHE A 19 2.42 10.23 -12.65
N SER A 20 2.33 11.19 -13.58
CA SER A 20 3.35 11.42 -14.62
C SER A 20 4.69 11.87 -14.07
N GLN A 21 4.68 12.56 -12.92
CA GLN A 21 5.89 13.04 -12.25
C GLN A 21 6.63 11.93 -11.48
N LEU A 22 5.94 10.86 -11.06
CA LEU A 22 6.54 9.80 -10.23
C LEU A 22 7.81 9.17 -10.84
N PRO A 23 7.86 8.77 -12.13
CA PRO A 23 9.06 8.16 -12.70
C PRO A 23 10.30 9.04 -12.61
N ALA A 24 10.17 10.34 -12.89
CA ALA A 24 11.29 11.28 -12.83
C ALA A 24 11.75 11.49 -11.38
N LEU A 25 10.82 11.72 -10.46
CA LEU A 25 11.11 11.89 -9.04
C LEU A 25 11.84 10.67 -8.45
N TYR A 26 11.36 9.46 -8.76
CA TYR A 26 12.01 8.25 -8.25
C TYR A 26 13.36 7.98 -8.89
N ARG A 27 13.59 8.30 -10.18
CA ARG A 27 14.91 8.20 -10.78
C ARG A 27 15.91 9.12 -10.08
N GLU A 28 15.56 10.39 -9.89
CA GLU A 28 16.42 11.36 -9.19
C GLU A 28 16.77 10.89 -7.77
N TRP A 29 15.77 10.46 -6.99
CA TRP A 29 16.00 10.03 -5.62
C TRP A 29 16.75 8.69 -5.54
N ASN A 30 16.55 7.79 -6.51
CA ASN A 30 17.19 6.48 -6.52
C ASN A 30 18.70 6.56 -6.78
N GLU A 31 19.20 7.64 -7.38
CA GLU A 31 20.63 7.94 -7.47
C GLU A 31 21.25 8.19 -6.09
N LYS A 32 20.49 8.76 -5.17
CA LYS A 32 20.95 9.15 -3.82
C LYS A 32 20.65 8.06 -2.78
N ILE A 33 19.47 7.47 -2.87
CA ILE A 33 18.94 6.47 -1.92
C ILE A 33 18.20 5.39 -2.70
N ASN A 34 18.74 4.17 -2.69
CA ASN A 34 18.14 3.04 -3.41
C ASN A 34 16.80 2.62 -2.75
N VAL A 35 15.68 3.07 -3.29
CA VAL A 35 14.31 2.73 -2.86
C VAL A 35 13.61 1.77 -3.83
N ILE A 36 14.05 1.74 -5.09
CA ILE A 36 13.65 0.81 -6.14
C ILE A 36 14.92 0.14 -6.68
N SER A 37 14.89 -1.16 -7.00
CA SER A 37 16.06 -1.80 -7.57
C SER A 37 16.45 -1.12 -8.89
N ARG A 38 17.78 -1.03 -9.17
CA ARG A 38 18.28 -0.39 -10.39
C ARG A 38 17.78 -1.07 -11.66
N LYS A 39 17.49 -2.37 -11.60
CA LYS A 39 16.94 -3.14 -12.73
C LYS A 39 15.44 -2.89 -12.96
N ASP A 40 14.76 -2.33 -11.97
CA ASP A 40 13.30 -2.22 -11.96
C ASP A 40 12.79 -0.77 -12.10
N ILE A 41 13.71 0.21 -12.00
CA ILE A 41 13.36 1.64 -12.07
C ILE A 41 12.72 2.03 -13.40
N ASP A 42 13.12 1.38 -14.50
CA ASP A 42 12.57 1.66 -15.83
C ASP A 42 11.17 1.07 -16.00
N ASN A 43 10.80 0.10 -15.17
CA ASN A 43 9.48 -0.53 -15.15
C ASN A 43 8.55 0.05 -14.07
N ILE A 44 8.89 1.23 -13.51
CA ILE A 44 8.18 1.81 -12.36
C ILE A 44 6.67 1.95 -12.60
N GLU A 45 6.23 2.25 -13.82
CA GLU A 45 4.81 2.42 -14.14
C GLU A 45 4.01 1.13 -13.91
N VAL A 46 4.52 -0.02 -14.35
CA VAL A 46 3.84 -1.32 -14.21
C VAL A 46 4.16 -1.97 -12.89
N HIS A 47 5.46 -2.09 -12.55
CA HIS A 47 5.92 -2.89 -11.43
C HIS A 47 5.68 -2.23 -10.06
N HIS A 48 5.49 -0.91 -10.03
CA HIS A 48 5.29 -0.19 -8.79
C HIS A 48 3.98 0.59 -8.75
N ILE A 49 3.71 1.47 -9.73
CA ILE A 49 2.51 2.31 -9.70
C ILE A 49 1.26 1.47 -9.97
N LEU A 50 1.18 0.81 -11.13
CA LEU A 50 0.02 -0.01 -11.50
C LEU A 50 -0.19 -1.18 -10.52
N HIS A 51 0.91 -1.82 -10.08
CA HIS A 51 0.85 -2.87 -9.06
C HIS A 51 0.22 -2.37 -7.76
N SER A 52 0.56 -1.17 -7.30
CA SER A 52 -0.05 -0.55 -6.12
C SER A 52 -1.54 -0.28 -6.33
N LEU A 53 -1.91 0.20 -7.53
CA LEU A 53 -3.29 0.48 -7.91
C LEU A 53 -4.16 -0.77 -8.10
N ALA A 54 -3.59 -1.98 -8.12
CA ALA A 54 -4.36 -3.21 -8.06
C ALA A 54 -5.30 -3.24 -6.84
N ILE A 55 -4.88 -2.61 -5.72
CA ILE A 55 -5.72 -2.47 -4.52
C ILE A 55 -6.99 -1.66 -4.82
N ALA A 56 -6.89 -0.61 -5.64
CA ALA A 56 -8.04 0.21 -6.05
C ALA A 56 -9.02 -0.54 -7.00
N ARG A 57 -8.61 -1.68 -7.56
CA ARG A 57 -9.51 -2.59 -8.30
C ARG A 57 -10.27 -3.53 -7.37
N LEU A 58 -9.75 -3.79 -6.16
CA LEU A 58 -10.38 -4.63 -5.16
C LEU A 58 -11.37 -3.82 -4.30
N ILE A 59 -11.00 -2.61 -3.89
CA ILE A 59 -11.77 -1.79 -2.96
C ILE A 59 -11.75 -0.31 -3.36
N ASN A 60 -12.89 0.34 -3.17
CA ASN A 60 -13.00 1.79 -3.23
C ASN A 60 -13.09 2.35 -1.80
N PHE A 61 -11.97 2.90 -1.30
CA PHE A 61 -11.93 3.47 0.04
C PHE A 61 -12.85 4.70 0.14
N LYS A 62 -13.67 4.75 1.19
CA LYS A 62 -14.56 5.87 1.47
C LYS A 62 -13.79 7.12 1.91
N SER A 63 -14.33 8.28 1.59
CA SER A 63 -13.80 9.56 2.07
C SER A 63 -13.67 9.57 3.59
N GLY A 64 -12.54 10.05 4.10
CA GLY A 64 -12.25 10.10 5.53
C GLY A 64 -11.67 8.81 6.12
N SER A 65 -11.58 7.73 5.35
CA SER A 65 -10.92 6.50 5.80
C SER A 65 -9.46 6.74 6.14
N ARG A 66 -8.94 5.93 7.06
CA ARG A 66 -7.54 5.95 7.51
C ARG A 66 -6.86 4.65 7.11
N ILE A 67 -5.84 4.73 6.30
CA ILE A 67 -5.08 3.59 5.77
C ILE A 67 -3.65 3.65 6.26
N LEU A 68 -3.16 2.55 6.82
CA LEU A 68 -1.75 2.37 7.16
C LEU A 68 -1.03 1.64 6.03
N ASP A 69 0.04 2.22 5.49
CA ASP A 69 0.99 1.50 4.62
C ASP A 69 2.16 1.01 5.47
N LEU A 70 2.14 -0.27 5.78
CA LEU A 70 3.08 -0.92 6.68
C LEU A 70 4.34 -1.36 5.93
N GLY A 71 5.49 -0.79 6.30
CA GLY A 71 6.76 -1.05 5.63
C GLY A 71 6.77 -0.51 4.21
N THR A 72 6.33 0.72 4.05
CA THR A 72 6.05 1.39 2.77
C THR A 72 7.23 1.42 1.80
N GLY A 73 8.46 1.25 2.28
CA GLY A 73 9.65 1.26 1.46
C GLY A 73 9.87 2.60 0.75
N GLY A 74 9.80 2.58 -0.55
CA GLY A 74 9.84 3.79 -1.38
C GLY A 74 8.49 4.50 -1.50
N GLY A 75 7.48 4.18 -0.68
CA GLY A 75 6.14 4.77 -0.77
C GLY A 75 5.14 3.91 -1.55
N PHE A 76 5.40 2.61 -1.69
CA PHE A 76 4.55 1.68 -2.42
C PHE A 76 3.97 0.59 -1.50
N PRO A 77 2.63 0.47 -1.44
CA PRO A 77 1.62 1.03 -2.33
C PRO A 77 1.08 2.42 -1.96
N GLY A 78 1.48 3.04 -0.85
CA GLY A 78 0.85 4.19 -0.22
C GLY A 78 0.76 5.43 -1.10
N ILE A 79 1.84 5.87 -1.78
CA ILE A 79 1.83 7.08 -2.62
C ILE A 79 0.89 6.96 -3.82
N PRO A 80 0.94 5.88 -4.63
CA PRO A 80 -0.04 5.70 -5.71
C PRO A 80 -1.48 5.69 -5.22
N LEU A 81 -1.76 5.05 -4.07
CA LEU A 81 -3.09 5.03 -3.49
C LEU A 81 -3.52 6.41 -2.96
N ALA A 82 -2.60 7.19 -2.39
CA ALA A 82 -2.89 8.54 -1.92
C ALA A 82 -3.23 9.51 -3.06
N ILE A 83 -2.57 9.37 -4.22
CA ILE A 83 -2.92 10.11 -5.44
C ILE A 83 -4.32 9.68 -5.92
N PHE A 84 -4.60 8.37 -5.93
CA PHE A 84 -5.86 7.83 -6.42
C PHE A 84 -7.04 8.20 -5.51
N PHE A 85 -6.85 8.20 -4.19
CA PHE A 85 -7.87 8.48 -3.17
C PHE A 85 -7.57 9.78 -2.39
N PRO A 86 -7.73 10.98 -2.99
CA PRO A 86 -7.28 12.25 -2.37
C PRO A 86 -8.06 12.63 -1.09
N LYS A 87 -9.22 11.99 -0.83
CA LYS A 87 -10.04 12.22 0.37
C LYS A 87 -9.83 11.16 1.46
N VAL A 88 -8.85 10.25 1.29
CA VAL A 88 -8.48 9.20 2.24
C VAL A 88 -7.14 9.57 2.89
N GLN A 89 -7.00 9.33 4.19
CA GLN A 89 -5.78 9.63 4.94
C GLN A 89 -4.84 8.43 4.93
N PHE A 90 -3.62 8.63 4.48
CA PHE A 90 -2.58 7.60 4.40
C PHE A 90 -1.48 7.88 5.42
N HIS A 91 -1.18 6.88 6.25
CA HIS A 91 -0.04 6.87 7.15
C HIS A 91 0.98 5.85 6.65
N LEU A 92 2.12 6.32 6.15
CA LEU A 92 3.19 5.52 5.57
C LEU A 92 4.30 5.35 6.61
N ILE A 93 4.60 4.11 6.99
CA ILE A 93 5.64 3.83 7.98
C ILE A 93 6.74 2.93 7.42
N ASP A 94 7.98 3.21 7.80
CA ASP A 94 9.13 2.33 7.51
C ASP A 94 10.16 2.45 8.65
N ALA A 95 10.84 1.34 8.96
CA ALA A 95 11.91 1.29 9.95
C ALA A 95 13.23 1.93 9.46
N ARG A 96 13.30 2.34 8.20
CA ARG A 96 14.49 2.95 7.58
C ARG A 96 14.26 4.43 7.30
N GLY A 97 14.78 5.31 8.16
CA GLY A 97 14.60 6.75 8.05
C GLY A 97 15.05 7.37 6.70
N LYS A 98 16.07 6.79 6.04
CA LYS A 98 16.48 7.24 4.70
C LYS A 98 15.35 7.08 3.67
N LYS A 99 14.52 6.04 3.76
CA LYS A 99 13.38 5.85 2.86
C LYS A 99 12.27 6.85 3.14
N ILE A 100 12.01 7.15 4.41
CA ILE A 100 11.01 8.16 4.81
C ILE A 100 11.37 9.53 4.24
N LYS A 101 12.67 9.91 4.23
CA LYS A 101 13.12 11.17 3.61
C LYS A 101 12.75 11.26 2.12
N VAL A 102 12.86 10.14 1.39
CA VAL A 102 12.44 10.09 -0.03
C VAL A 102 10.94 10.29 -0.16
N ILE A 103 10.15 9.60 0.68
CA ILE A 103 8.68 9.73 0.68
C ILE A 103 8.25 11.17 0.97
N GLU A 104 8.82 11.80 2.00
CA GLU A 104 8.53 13.20 2.35
C GLU A 104 8.82 14.16 1.18
N ALA A 105 9.93 13.94 0.48
CA ALA A 105 10.29 14.73 -0.69
C ALA A 105 9.32 14.53 -1.85
N VAL A 106 8.93 13.29 -2.14
CA VAL A 106 7.95 12.96 -3.18
C VAL A 106 6.57 13.54 -2.81
N VAL A 107 6.11 13.37 -1.57
CA VAL A 107 4.85 13.95 -1.06
C VAL A 107 4.83 15.46 -1.23
N LYS A 108 5.94 16.14 -0.88
CA LYS A 108 6.10 17.59 -1.04
C LYS A 108 6.08 18.01 -2.52
N ALA A 109 6.82 17.32 -3.37
CA ALA A 109 6.89 17.62 -4.80
C ALA A 109 5.53 17.50 -5.48
N LEU A 110 4.75 16.46 -5.13
CA LEU A 110 3.41 16.20 -5.67
C LEU A 110 2.30 17.02 -4.99
N GLY A 111 2.61 17.78 -3.93
CA GLY A 111 1.63 18.56 -3.17
C GLY A 111 0.56 17.72 -2.46
N LEU A 112 0.85 16.45 -2.12
CA LEU A 112 -0.10 15.58 -1.44
C LEU A 112 -0.38 16.08 -0.02
N LYS A 113 -1.66 16.25 0.34
CA LYS A 113 -2.10 16.75 1.66
C LYS A 113 -2.66 15.64 2.57
N ASN A 114 -2.83 14.45 2.03
CA ASN A 114 -3.46 13.31 2.67
C ASN A 114 -2.45 12.21 3.06
N VAL A 115 -1.17 12.53 3.10
CA VAL A 115 -0.10 11.59 3.45
C VAL A 115 0.67 12.07 4.67
N LYS A 116 0.79 11.21 5.69
CA LYS A 116 1.76 11.33 6.79
C LYS A 116 2.81 10.24 6.59
N ALA A 117 4.10 10.60 6.48
CA ALA A 117 5.21 9.64 6.50
C ALA A 117 5.87 9.65 7.88
N GLU A 118 6.24 8.48 8.40
CA GLU A 118 6.83 8.39 9.74
C GLU A 118 7.91 7.30 9.82
N HIS A 119 9.07 7.66 10.36
CA HIS A 119 10.15 6.72 10.66
C HIS A 119 9.86 6.03 11.99
N ILE A 120 9.20 4.88 11.92
CA ILE A 120 8.82 4.08 13.11
C ILE A 120 8.76 2.60 12.73
N ARG A 121 9.06 1.73 13.68
CA ARG A 121 8.78 0.29 13.56
C ARG A 121 7.33 0.01 13.91
N VAL A 122 6.72 -0.96 13.24
CA VAL A 122 5.31 -1.32 13.51
C VAL A 122 5.10 -1.77 14.95
N GLU A 123 6.09 -2.43 15.56
CA GLU A 123 6.03 -2.88 16.94
C GLU A 123 5.93 -1.71 17.94
N ASP A 124 6.51 -0.55 17.59
CA ASP A 124 6.46 0.65 18.41
C ASP A 124 5.17 1.46 18.19
N LEU A 125 4.52 1.26 17.04
CA LEU A 125 3.21 1.84 16.74
C LEU A 125 2.08 1.12 17.48
N ILE A 126 2.27 -0.17 17.81
CA ILE A 126 1.26 -0.98 18.52
C ILE A 126 1.17 -0.53 19.99
N PRO A 127 0.00 -0.07 20.46
CA PRO A 127 -0.13 0.44 21.83
C PRO A 127 0.23 -0.62 22.88
N ARG A 128 1.22 -0.33 23.73
CA ARG A 128 1.52 -1.10 24.93
C ARG A 128 0.55 -0.70 26.03
N LYS A 129 -0.66 -1.28 26.11
CA LYS A 129 -1.64 -1.06 27.19
C LYS A 129 -1.92 0.42 27.54
N THR A 130 -2.18 1.28 26.55
CA THR A 130 -2.57 2.67 26.83
C THR A 130 -4.09 2.85 26.85
N LYS A 131 -4.57 3.78 27.71
CA LYS A 131 -6.01 4.11 27.86
C LYS A 131 -6.64 4.71 26.59
N ASN A 132 -5.85 5.18 25.63
CA ASN A 132 -6.30 5.76 24.34
C ASN A 132 -6.08 4.79 23.17
N LYS A 133 -6.85 3.71 23.12
CA LYS A 133 -6.79 2.72 22.03
C LYS A 133 -7.28 3.26 20.68
N GLU A 134 -8.07 4.35 20.65
CA GLU A 134 -8.72 4.85 19.44
C GLU A 134 -7.83 5.75 18.57
N ALA A 135 -6.79 6.36 19.13
CA ALA A 135 -6.01 7.39 18.44
C ALA A 135 -5.18 6.88 17.25
N LEU A 136 -4.87 5.57 17.18
CA LEU A 136 -4.03 4.94 16.15
C LEU A 136 -4.71 3.72 15.49
N GLN A 137 -6.01 3.81 15.23
CA GLN A 137 -6.73 2.74 14.54
C GLN A 137 -6.98 3.13 13.09
N TYR A 138 -6.90 2.12 12.21
CA TYR A 138 -7.04 2.25 10.76
C TYR A 138 -8.21 1.40 10.27
N ASP A 139 -8.81 1.81 9.16
CA ASP A 139 -9.82 1.00 8.45
C ASP A 139 -9.13 -0.20 7.79
N PHE A 140 -8.02 0.06 7.11
CA PHE A 140 -7.22 -0.99 6.48
C PHE A 140 -5.73 -0.79 6.74
N VAL A 141 -5.02 -1.91 6.74
CA VAL A 141 -3.57 -1.94 6.59
C VAL A 141 -3.28 -2.44 5.17
N VAL A 142 -2.47 -1.69 4.43
CA VAL A 142 -1.94 -2.11 3.14
C VAL A 142 -0.44 -2.37 3.26
N THR A 143 0.09 -3.30 2.47
CA THR A 143 1.53 -3.58 2.49
C THR A 143 1.99 -4.32 1.24
N ARG A 144 3.29 -4.25 0.94
CA ARG A 144 3.92 -4.98 -0.14
C ARG A 144 5.31 -5.48 0.25
N ALA A 145 5.55 -6.80 0.09
CA ALA A 145 6.88 -7.43 0.21
C ALA A 145 7.64 -7.14 1.52
N VAL A 146 6.94 -7.08 2.67
CA VAL A 146 7.55 -6.76 3.98
C VAL A 146 7.91 -8.00 4.77
N ALA A 147 6.95 -8.95 4.93
CA ALA A 147 7.10 -10.12 5.78
C ALA A 147 6.17 -11.25 5.32
N ARG A 148 6.28 -12.42 5.97
CA ARG A 148 5.33 -13.53 5.80
C ARG A 148 3.94 -13.13 6.29
N LEU A 149 2.91 -13.71 5.69
CA LEU A 149 1.51 -13.34 5.95
C LEU A 149 1.13 -13.45 7.43
N LYS A 150 1.55 -14.51 8.12
CA LYS A 150 1.31 -14.70 9.56
C LYS A 150 1.83 -13.53 10.40
N GLN A 151 3.01 -13.01 10.08
CA GLN A 151 3.59 -11.86 10.76
C GLN A 151 2.81 -10.58 10.48
N LEU A 152 2.44 -10.36 9.19
CA LEU A 152 1.63 -9.22 8.78
C LEU A 152 0.29 -9.18 9.50
N VAL A 153 -0.40 -10.33 9.59
CA VAL A 153 -1.66 -10.48 10.32
C VAL A 153 -1.48 -10.15 11.80
N SER A 154 -0.43 -10.70 12.44
CA SER A 154 -0.14 -10.44 13.87
C SER A 154 0.04 -8.96 14.18
N TRP A 155 0.69 -8.21 13.30
CA TRP A 155 0.85 -6.76 13.45
C TRP A 155 -0.42 -5.99 13.12
N SER A 156 -1.03 -6.28 11.98
CA SER A 156 -2.14 -5.49 11.41
C SER A 156 -3.42 -5.56 12.22
N MET A 157 -3.81 -6.76 12.69
CA MET A 157 -5.07 -6.96 13.42
C MET A 157 -5.16 -6.16 14.72
N ARG A 158 -4.04 -5.74 15.27
CA ARG A 158 -3.97 -4.91 16.49
C ARG A 158 -4.13 -3.41 16.19
N LEU A 159 -3.97 -3.01 14.93
CA LEU A 159 -4.01 -1.62 14.45
C LEU A 159 -5.30 -1.29 13.71
N ILE A 160 -6.08 -2.31 13.33
CA ILE A 160 -7.34 -2.16 12.61
C ILE A 160 -8.49 -2.10 13.61
N HIS A 161 -9.37 -1.11 13.50
CA HIS A 161 -10.57 -1.04 14.33
C HIS A 161 -11.68 -1.98 13.84
N THR A 162 -12.63 -2.30 14.73
CA THR A 162 -13.70 -3.28 14.48
C THR A 162 -14.95 -2.71 13.82
N ARG A 163 -15.03 -1.39 13.67
CA ARG A 163 -16.19 -0.72 13.10
C ARG A 163 -16.03 -0.62 11.58
N ASP A 164 -16.71 -1.50 10.87
CA ASP A 164 -16.71 -1.50 9.41
C ASP A 164 -17.53 -0.35 8.83
N GLN A 165 -16.99 0.28 7.78
CA GLN A 165 -17.64 1.35 7.04
C GLN A 165 -17.74 1.06 5.54
N HIS A 166 -16.99 0.06 5.05
CA HIS A 166 -16.88 -0.32 3.65
C HIS A 166 -17.74 -1.55 3.34
N ALA A 167 -17.98 -1.83 2.07
CA ALA A 167 -18.60 -3.07 1.65
C ALA A 167 -17.72 -4.28 1.99
N LEU A 168 -16.40 -4.13 1.87
CA LEU A 168 -15.43 -5.08 2.37
C LEU A 168 -15.15 -4.74 3.85
N PRO A 169 -15.30 -5.68 4.81
CA PRO A 169 -14.94 -5.45 6.20
C PRO A 169 -13.51 -4.98 6.37
N ASN A 170 -13.23 -4.27 7.46
CA ASN A 170 -11.88 -3.78 7.74
C ASN A 170 -10.87 -4.94 7.80
N GLY A 171 -9.66 -4.71 7.29
CA GLY A 171 -8.69 -5.80 7.18
C GLY A 171 -7.33 -5.40 6.66
N LEU A 172 -6.50 -6.43 6.50
CA LEU A 172 -5.20 -6.34 5.84
C LEU A 172 -5.35 -6.65 4.34
N ILE A 173 -4.79 -5.80 3.49
CA ILE A 173 -4.66 -6.04 2.05
C ILE A 173 -3.17 -6.05 1.71
N THR A 174 -2.65 -7.16 1.22
CA THR A 174 -1.23 -7.28 0.88
C THR A 174 -1.01 -7.74 -0.55
N LEU A 175 -0.01 -7.13 -1.19
CA LEU A 175 0.47 -7.51 -2.53
C LEU A 175 1.56 -8.58 -2.37
N LYS A 176 1.33 -9.75 -2.93
CA LYS A 176 2.18 -10.92 -2.82
C LYS A 176 2.52 -11.51 -4.19
N GLY A 177 3.60 -12.27 -4.27
CA GLY A 177 3.97 -13.04 -5.46
C GLY A 177 4.27 -14.50 -5.11
N GLY A 178 4.22 -15.37 -6.12
CA GLY A 178 4.54 -16.78 -5.99
C GLY A 178 3.47 -17.62 -5.30
N ASN A 179 3.86 -18.81 -4.83
CA ASN A 179 2.94 -19.77 -4.21
C ASN A 179 2.62 -19.39 -2.75
N LEU A 180 1.38 -19.05 -2.50
CA LEU A 180 0.88 -18.60 -1.19
C LEU A 180 0.33 -19.72 -0.30
N LYS A 181 0.24 -20.97 -0.79
CA LYS A 181 -0.37 -22.07 -0.05
C LYS A 181 0.21 -22.28 1.35
N SER A 182 1.55 -22.24 1.46
CA SER A 182 2.22 -22.38 2.76
C SER A 182 1.94 -21.21 3.70
N GLU A 183 1.97 -19.96 3.20
CA GLU A 183 1.71 -18.78 4.04
C GLU A 183 0.27 -18.75 4.55
N ILE A 184 -0.68 -19.21 3.75
CA ILE A 184 -2.09 -19.26 4.15
C ILE A 184 -2.34 -20.37 5.16
N SER A 185 -1.74 -21.55 4.98
CA SER A 185 -1.88 -22.65 5.94
C SER A 185 -1.35 -22.30 7.34
N GLU A 186 -0.39 -21.37 7.44
CA GLU A 186 0.16 -20.88 8.70
C GLU A 186 -0.77 -19.93 9.48
N LEU A 187 -1.84 -19.41 8.87
CA LEU A 187 -2.76 -18.49 9.54
C LEU A 187 -3.68 -19.19 10.55
N GLY A 188 -3.84 -20.49 10.41
CA GLY A 188 -4.72 -21.28 11.28
C GLY A 188 -6.20 -21.25 10.86
N LYS A 189 -7.00 -22.08 11.54
CA LYS A 189 -8.44 -22.18 11.29
C LYS A 189 -9.16 -20.93 11.82
N GLY A 190 -10.12 -20.42 11.04
CA GLY A 190 -10.99 -19.29 11.45
C GLY A 190 -10.52 -17.91 10.99
N VAL A 191 -9.37 -17.77 10.34
CA VAL A 191 -8.95 -16.52 9.72
C VAL A 191 -9.51 -16.45 8.30
N TYR A 192 -10.49 -15.55 8.07
CA TYR A 192 -11.02 -15.36 6.72
C TYR A 192 -9.96 -14.71 5.84
N THR A 193 -9.69 -15.37 4.72
CA THR A 193 -8.68 -14.92 3.75
C THR A 193 -9.19 -15.12 2.34
N GLU A 194 -9.07 -14.09 1.52
CA GLU A 194 -9.41 -14.10 0.10
C GLU A 194 -8.16 -13.79 -0.74
N ILE A 195 -7.99 -14.53 -1.84
CA ILE A 195 -6.88 -14.35 -2.78
C ILE A 195 -7.46 -14.00 -4.14
N THR A 196 -7.06 -12.85 -4.66
CA THR A 196 -7.42 -12.41 -6.00
C THR A 196 -6.16 -12.34 -6.86
N PRO A 197 -6.02 -13.19 -7.91
CA PRO A 197 -4.94 -13.05 -8.87
C PRO A 197 -4.99 -11.67 -9.55
N ILE A 198 -3.89 -10.93 -9.53
CA ILE A 198 -3.87 -9.55 -10.05
C ILE A 198 -4.10 -9.56 -11.57
N ALA A 199 -3.65 -10.59 -12.28
CA ALA A 199 -3.88 -10.74 -13.73
C ALA A 199 -5.37 -10.75 -14.14
N GLN A 200 -6.29 -11.14 -13.22
CA GLN A 200 -7.73 -11.04 -13.46
C GLN A 200 -8.25 -9.59 -13.44
N LEU A 201 -7.57 -8.70 -12.75
CA LEU A 201 -7.93 -7.29 -12.59
C LEU A 201 -7.17 -6.40 -13.59
N LEU A 202 -5.92 -6.76 -13.85
CA LEU A 202 -4.93 -6.04 -14.65
C LEU A 202 -4.18 -7.08 -15.51
N PRO A 203 -4.65 -7.44 -16.73
CA PRO A 203 -4.09 -8.51 -17.54
C PRO A 203 -2.80 -8.10 -18.26
N GLU A 204 -1.77 -7.78 -17.48
CA GLU A 204 -0.40 -7.55 -17.94
C GLU A 204 0.48 -8.74 -17.48
N SER A 205 1.42 -9.18 -18.31
CA SER A 205 2.27 -10.36 -18.06
C SER A 205 3.02 -10.29 -16.73
N TYR A 206 3.40 -9.11 -16.29
CA TYR A 206 4.03 -8.90 -14.98
C TYR A 206 3.19 -9.42 -13.80
N PHE A 207 1.86 -9.52 -13.94
CA PHE A 207 0.96 -9.90 -12.86
C PHE A 207 0.56 -11.38 -12.84
N GLU A 208 1.05 -12.20 -13.75
CA GLU A 208 0.67 -13.62 -13.85
C GLU A 208 0.89 -14.40 -12.54
N GLU A 209 1.99 -14.12 -11.84
CA GLU A 209 2.32 -14.77 -10.55
C GLU A 209 2.08 -13.86 -9.33
N LYS A 210 1.26 -12.83 -9.46
CA LYS A 210 1.00 -11.88 -8.38
C LYS A 210 -0.45 -11.91 -7.95
N SER A 211 -0.65 -11.74 -6.64
CA SER A 211 -1.97 -11.77 -6.02
C SER A 211 -2.14 -10.65 -5.01
N LEU A 212 -3.37 -10.19 -4.91
CA LEU A 212 -3.89 -9.50 -3.74
C LEU A 212 -4.32 -10.56 -2.73
N VAL A 213 -3.91 -10.40 -1.49
CA VAL A 213 -4.40 -11.20 -0.37
C VAL A 213 -5.10 -10.27 0.61
N TYR A 214 -6.38 -10.48 0.79
CA TYR A 214 -7.17 -9.83 1.82
C TYR A 214 -7.33 -10.76 3.01
N VAL A 215 -7.13 -10.23 4.22
CA VAL A 215 -7.38 -10.92 5.47
C VAL A 215 -8.28 -10.05 6.32
N GLN A 216 -9.47 -10.57 6.64
CA GLN A 216 -10.45 -9.86 7.46
C GLN A 216 -9.96 -9.71 8.90
N ARG A 217 -10.29 -8.58 9.49
CA ARG A 217 -10.00 -8.32 10.89
C ARG A 217 -10.90 -9.15 11.81
#